data_cc3f334de5f58bd67c41eac06acea7a6
#
_entry.id   cc3f334de5f58bd67c41eac06acea7a6
#
_cell.length_a   1.000
_cell.length_b   1.000
_cell.length_c   1.000
_cell.angle_alpha   90.00
_cell.angle_beta   90.00
_cell.angle_gamma   90.00
#
_symmetry.space_group_name_H-M   'P 1'
#
loop_
_entity.id
_entity.type
_entity.pdbx_description
1 polymer ?
#
loop_
_entity_poly.entity_id
_entity_poly.type
_entity_poly.pdbx_seq_one_letter_code
_entity_poly.pdbx_strand_id
1 'polypeptide(L)'
;MLKVFGFLTKRVGMETQAFIDYYENHHVPLICSLAPPPIVYKRNYLVRGDELNKGDHAIGFDVVTELVFADRAAYLAWRSELSKPGSGEKVVADEEKFLDRSRTRASVIEERATSS
;
A
#
# COMPACT_ATOMS: atom_id res chain seq x y z
N MET A 1 -12.64 -11.87 8.70
CA MET A 1 -11.31 -11.34 8.42
C MET A 1 -11.35 -9.83 8.34
N LEU A 2 -10.23 -9.18 8.59
CA LEU A 2 -10.12 -7.72 8.48
C LEU A 2 -9.46 -7.37 7.15
N LYS A 3 -10.09 -6.52 6.36
CA LYS A 3 -9.51 -5.98 5.12
C LYS A 3 -9.22 -4.50 5.31
N VAL A 4 -8.03 -4.07 4.90
CA VAL A 4 -7.60 -2.67 4.94
C VAL A 4 -7.09 -2.27 3.57
N PHE A 5 -7.51 -1.10 3.09
CA PHE A 5 -6.94 -0.50 1.88
C PHE A 5 -6.02 0.65 2.28
N GLY A 6 -4.81 0.62 1.72
CA GLY A 6 -3.90 1.75 1.76
C GLY A 6 -3.94 2.49 0.42
N PHE A 7 -4.11 3.81 0.46
CA PHE A 7 -4.14 4.67 -0.72
C PHE A 7 -2.83 5.44 -0.74
N LEU A 8 -1.93 5.07 -1.63
CA LEU A 8 -0.57 5.61 -1.66
C LEU A 8 -0.35 6.45 -2.91
N THR A 9 0.37 7.54 -2.73
CA THR A 9 0.66 8.50 -3.81
C THR A 9 2.16 8.47 -4.09
N LYS A 10 2.53 8.37 -5.36
CA LYS A 10 3.92 8.33 -5.75
C LYS A 10 4.62 9.65 -5.45
N ARG A 11 5.92 9.59 -5.20
CA ARG A 11 6.76 10.75 -4.93
C ARG A 11 6.70 11.72 -6.11
N VAL A 12 6.63 13.02 -5.81
CA VAL A 12 6.61 14.07 -6.82
C VAL A 12 7.83 13.97 -7.74
N GLY A 13 7.59 14.02 -9.03
CA GLY A 13 8.66 13.94 -10.04
C GLY A 13 9.12 12.53 -10.37
N MET A 14 8.59 11.51 -9.72
CA MET A 14 8.97 10.13 -9.99
C MET A 14 8.14 9.56 -11.15
N GLU A 15 8.80 8.86 -12.07
CA GLU A 15 8.13 8.15 -13.15
C GLU A 15 7.26 7.02 -12.60
N THR A 16 6.11 6.77 -13.21
CA THR A 16 5.18 5.72 -12.75
C THR A 16 5.84 4.36 -12.75
N GLN A 17 6.58 3.99 -13.80
CA GLN A 17 7.22 2.68 -13.86
C GLN A 17 8.30 2.54 -12.79
N ALA A 18 9.06 3.60 -12.53
CA ALA A 18 10.07 3.60 -11.46
C ALA A 18 9.43 3.43 -10.09
N PHE A 19 8.27 4.05 -9.87
CA PHE A 19 7.48 3.91 -8.65
C PHE A 19 7.03 2.46 -8.46
N ILE A 20 6.48 1.83 -9.49
CA ILE A 20 6.04 0.43 -9.45
C ILE A 20 7.23 -0.48 -9.16
N ASP A 21 8.32 -0.31 -9.90
CA ASP A 21 9.52 -1.14 -9.75
C ASP A 21 10.09 -1.03 -8.34
N TYR A 22 10.11 0.16 -7.78
CA TYR A 22 10.61 0.36 -6.41
C TYR A 22 9.69 -0.32 -5.39
N TYR A 23 8.39 -0.13 -5.52
CA TYR A 23 7.43 -0.75 -4.62
C TYR A 23 7.56 -2.26 -4.63
N GLU A 24 7.59 -2.87 -5.82
CA GLU A 24 7.61 -4.32 -5.97
C GLU A 24 8.95 -4.94 -5.58
N ASN A 25 10.06 -4.31 -5.95
CA ASN A 25 11.39 -4.90 -5.82
C ASN A 25 12.13 -4.50 -4.55
N HIS A 26 11.73 -3.43 -3.88
CA HIS A 26 12.40 -2.93 -2.68
C HIS A 26 11.48 -2.84 -1.47
N HIS A 27 10.33 -2.19 -1.59
CA HIS A 27 9.45 -1.96 -0.43
C HIS A 27 8.76 -3.24 0.04
N VAL A 28 8.16 -4.02 -0.87
CA VAL A 28 7.48 -5.27 -0.51
C VAL A 28 8.45 -6.26 0.17
N PRO A 29 9.65 -6.51 -0.39
CA PRO A 29 10.62 -7.37 0.29
C PRO A 29 11.03 -6.86 1.66
N LEU A 30 11.20 -5.55 1.82
CA LEU A 30 11.55 -4.97 3.12
C LEU A 30 10.44 -5.23 4.15
N ILE A 31 9.19 -4.91 3.80
CA ILE A 31 8.05 -5.12 4.70
C ILE A 31 7.93 -6.59 5.08
N CYS A 32 8.06 -7.50 4.12
CA CYS A 32 7.96 -8.94 4.38
C CYS A 32 9.13 -9.47 5.23
N SER A 33 10.28 -8.77 5.23
CA SER A 33 11.42 -9.13 6.07
C SER A 33 11.28 -8.65 7.52
N LEU A 34 10.47 -7.62 7.77
CA LEU A 34 10.35 -6.99 9.08
C LEU A 34 9.17 -7.51 9.90
N ALA A 35 8.17 -8.10 9.26
CA ALA A 35 6.98 -8.63 9.93
C ALA A 35 6.42 -9.81 9.14
N PRO A 36 5.70 -10.75 9.79
CA PRO A 36 5.02 -11.82 9.07
C PRO A 36 4.05 -11.22 8.05
N PRO A 37 3.99 -11.73 6.82
CA PRO A 37 3.14 -11.15 5.79
C PRO A 37 1.66 -11.29 6.13
N PRO A 38 0.82 -10.34 5.66
CA PRO A 38 -0.64 -10.50 5.73
C PRO A 38 -1.09 -11.77 4.98
N ILE A 39 -2.33 -12.21 5.21
CA ILE A 39 -2.94 -13.31 4.45
C ILE A 39 -3.01 -12.93 2.97
N VAL A 40 -3.35 -11.65 2.69
CA VAL A 40 -3.34 -11.09 1.34
C VAL A 40 -2.57 -9.77 1.38
N TYR A 41 -1.68 -9.60 0.42
CA TYR A 41 -0.93 -8.36 0.22
C TYR A 41 -0.90 -8.09 -1.27
N LYS A 42 -1.83 -7.27 -1.75
CA LYS A 42 -1.98 -6.95 -3.17
C LYS A 42 -1.77 -5.47 -3.41
N ARG A 43 -1.16 -5.14 -4.55
CA ARG A 43 -1.00 -3.78 -5.02
C ARG A 43 -1.80 -3.65 -6.31
N ASN A 44 -2.70 -2.68 -6.33
CA ASN A 44 -3.57 -2.40 -7.49
C ASN A 44 -3.18 -1.02 -8.01
N TYR A 45 -2.31 -1.00 -9.03
CA TYR A 45 -1.82 0.25 -9.60
C TYR A 45 -2.82 0.83 -10.57
N LEU A 46 -3.09 2.14 -10.47
CA LEU A 46 -3.95 2.83 -11.42
C LEU A 46 -3.24 2.92 -12.77
N VAL A 47 -3.94 2.55 -13.84
CA VAL A 47 -3.45 2.71 -15.22
C VAL A 47 -3.99 4.05 -15.70
N ARG A 48 -3.20 5.11 -15.52
CA ARG A 48 -3.59 6.48 -15.88
C ARG A 48 -3.71 6.63 -17.39
N GLY A 49 -4.72 7.38 -17.84
CA GLY A 49 -4.88 7.70 -19.25
C GLY A 49 -5.51 6.60 -20.09
N ASP A 50 -5.90 5.49 -19.48
CA ASP A 50 -6.63 4.44 -20.22
C ASP A 50 -7.99 4.98 -20.66
N GLU A 51 -8.42 4.64 -21.89
CA GLU A 51 -9.66 5.15 -22.47
C GLU A 51 -10.91 4.72 -21.70
N LEU A 52 -10.83 3.63 -20.93
CA LEU A 52 -11.94 3.16 -20.10
C LEU A 52 -12.10 3.94 -18.81
N ASN A 53 -11.10 4.73 -18.44
CA ASN A 53 -11.14 5.52 -17.21
C ASN A 53 -12.10 6.71 -17.33
N LYS A 54 -12.63 7.12 -16.18
CA LYS A 54 -13.45 8.33 -16.08
C LYS A 54 -12.92 9.20 -14.97
N GLY A 55 -12.46 10.41 -15.34
CA GLY A 55 -11.99 11.39 -14.35
C GLY A 55 -10.77 10.97 -13.57
N ASP A 56 -9.93 10.11 -14.13
CA ASP A 56 -8.77 9.55 -13.42
C ASP A 56 -7.74 10.60 -13.02
N HIS A 57 -7.68 11.73 -13.73
CA HIS A 57 -6.81 12.84 -13.38
C HIS A 57 -7.17 13.46 -12.02
N ALA A 58 -8.41 13.28 -11.55
CA ALA A 58 -8.87 13.78 -10.26
C ALA A 58 -8.68 12.76 -9.13
N ILE A 59 -8.25 11.54 -9.43
CA ILE A 59 -7.95 10.53 -8.40
C ILE A 59 -6.57 10.85 -7.84
N GLY A 60 -6.51 11.15 -6.53
CA GLY A 60 -5.32 11.70 -5.89
C GLY A 60 -4.29 10.70 -5.43
N PHE A 61 -4.46 9.40 -5.68
CA PHE A 61 -3.50 8.37 -5.33
C PHE A 61 -3.14 7.54 -6.56
N ASP A 62 -2.08 6.74 -6.48
CA ASP A 62 -1.54 5.99 -7.62
C ASP A 62 -1.66 4.48 -7.46
N VAL A 63 -1.82 3.99 -6.25
CA VAL A 63 -1.96 2.56 -5.97
C VAL A 63 -2.91 2.35 -4.79
N VAL A 64 -3.72 1.29 -4.89
CA VAL A 64 -4.51 0.79 -3.75
C VAL A 64 -3.84 -0.50 -3.29
N THR A 65 -3.28 -0.48 -2.09
CA THR A 65 -2.69 -1.67 -1.47
C THR A 65 -3.77 -2.34 -0.63
N GLU A 66 -4.04 -3.59 -0.94
CA GLU A 66 -5.04 -4.39 -0.23
C GLU A 66 -4.34 -5.32 0.74
N LEU A 67 -4.71 -5.23 2.01
CA LEU A 67 -4.19 -6.06 3.09
C LEU A 67 -5.34 -6.81 3.75
N VAL A 68 -5.17 -8.12 3.96
CA VAL A 68 -6.15 -8.93 4.67
C VAL A 68 -5.44 -9.63 5.83
N PHE A 69 -6.05 -9.55 7.01
CA PHE A 69 -5.58 -10.18 8.25
C PHE A 69 -6.68 -11.06 8.82
N ALA A 70 -6.29 -12.03 9.64
CA ALA A 70 -7.26 -12.91 10.30
C ALA A 70 -8.27 -12.11 11.14
N ASP A 71 -7.78 -11.08 11.84
CA ASP A 71 -8.59 -10.24 12.72
C ASP A 71 -7.89 -8.90 12.97
N ARG A 72 -8.53 -8.05 13.77
CA ARG A 72 -7.97 -6.74 14.13
C ARG A 72 -6.67 -6.88 14.93
N ALA A 73 -6.58 -7.85 15.81
CA ALA A 73 -5.38 -8.07 16.63
C ALA A 73 -4.17 -8.40 15.75
N ALA A 74 -4.36 -9.22 14.71
CA ALA A 74 -3.29 -9.57 13.77
C ALA A 74 -2.80 -8.33 13.01
N TYR A 75 -3.70 -7.46 12.58
CA TYR A 75 -3.34 -6.19 11.92
C TYR A 75 -2.55 -5.27 12.85
N LEU A 76 -3.00 -5.12 14.09
CA LEU A 76 -2.32 -4.27 15.07
C LEU A 76 -0.93 -4.82 15.41
N ALA A 77 -0.79 -6.14 15.52
CA ALA A 77 0.50 -6.78 15.75
C ALA A 77 1.47 -6.52 14.59
N TRP A 78 0.99 -6.62 13.34
CA TRP A 78 1.77 -6.34 12.14
C TRP A 78 2.26 -4.88 12.14
N ARG A 79 1.38 -3.93 12.42
CA ARG A 79 1.74 -2.52 12.52
C ARG A 79 2.78 -2.27 13.62
N SER A 80 2.63 -2.93 14.76
CA SER A 80 3.56 -2.81 15.88
C SER A 80 4.95 -3.32 15.49
N GLU A 81 5.04 -4.45 14.80
CA GLU A 81 6.31 -4.98 14.32
C GLU A 81 7.00 -4.01 13.35
N LEU A 82 6.25 -3.39 12.43
CA LEU A 82 6.80 -2.46 11.45
C LEU A 82 7.24 -1.13 12.06
N SER A 83 6.73 -0.77 13.23
CA SER A 83 7.01 0.52 13.86
C SER A 83 7.95 0.42 15.05
N LYS A 84 8.40 -0.78 15.42
CA LYS A 84 9.33 -0.92 16.55
C LYS A 84 10.68 -0.27 16.24
N PRO A 85 11.46 0.10 17.29
CA PRO A 85 12.78 0.72 17.09
C PRO A 85 13.67 -0.09 16.13
N GLY A 86 14.30 0.63 15.20
CA GLY A 86 15.11 0.02 14.14
C GLY A 86 14.31 -0.31 12.89
N SER A 87 13.16 -0.97 13.02
CA SER A 87 12.30 -1.29 11.89
C SER A 87 11.55 -0.05 11.40
N GLY A 88 10.99 0.75 12.31
CA GLY A 88 10.25 1.95 11.95
C GLY A 88 11.08 2.93 11.13
N GLU A 89 12.33 3.15 11.51
CA GLU A 89 13.23 4.04 10.77
C GLU A 89 13.50 3.52 9.37
N LYS A 90 13.68 2.20 9.20
CA LYS A 90 13.89 1.58 7.88
C LYS A 90 12.68 1.76 6.99
N VAL A 91 11.46 1.56 7.54
CA VAL A 91 10.23 1.71 6.78
C VAL A 91 10.06 3.15 6.31
N VAL A 92 10.25 4.13 7.21
CA VAL A 92 10.13 5.54 6.88
C VAL A 92 11.15 5.94 5.81
N ALA A 93 12.40 5.56 5.97
CA ALA A 93 13.46 5.89 5.01
C ALA A 93 13.17 5.29 3.63
N ASP A 94 12.61 4.07 3.58
CA ASP A 94 12.26 3.42 2.33
C ASP A 94 11.06 4.11 1.66
N GLU A 95 10.03 4.43 2.43
CA GLU A 95 8.86 5.13 1.92
C GLU A 95 9.19 6.50 1.34
N GLU A 96 10.13 7.22 1.93
CA GLU A 96 10.56 8.52 1.43
C GLU A 96 11.18 8.44 0.04
N LYS A 97 11.66 7.28 -0.38
CA LYS A 97 12.29 7.10 -1.69
C LYS A 97 11.28 6.99 -2.83
N PHE A 98 10.02 6.64 -2.56
CA PHE A 98 9.06 6.42 -3.63
C PHE A 98 7.65 6.97 -3.36
N LEU A 99 7.34 7.38 -2.13
CA LEU A 99 6.03 7.90 -1.76
C LEU A 99 6.06 9.38 -1.41
N ASP A 100 4.95 10.05 -1.67
CA ASP A 100 4.59 11.27 -0.97
C ASP A 100 3.85 10.84 0.30
N ARG A 101 4.59 10.69 1.41
CA ARG A 101 4.05 10.18 2.67
C ARG A 101 2.95 11.04 3.26
N SER A 102 2.97 12.34 3.00
CA SER A 102 1.97 13.27 3.53
C SER A 102 0.57 12.99 2.97
N ARG A 103 0.49 12.28 1.83
CA ARG A 103 -0.77 11.96 1.16
C ARG A 103 -1.22 10.53 1.37
N THR A 104 -0.50 9.75 2.17
CA THR A 104 -0.90 8.37 2.49
C THR A 104 -2.20 8.37 3.27
N ARG A 105 -3.14 7.51 2.85
CA ARG A 105 -4.42 7.31 3.52
C ARG A 105 -4.67 5.82 3.66
N ALA A 106 -5.48 5.44 4.64
CA ALA A 106 -5.87 4.05 4.85
C ALA A 106 -7.29 3.99 5.39
N SER A 107 -7.98 2.90 5.09
CA SER A 107 -9.32 2.66 5.61
C SER A 107 -9.57 1.17 5.77
N VAL A 108 -10.29 0.82 6.82
CA VAL A 108 -10.88 -0.52 6.96
C VAL A 108 -12.01 -0.60 5.93
N ILE A 109 -12.14 -1.75 5.29
CA ILE A 109 -13.08 -1.98 4.19
C ILE A 109 -14.07 -3.06 4.60
N GLU A 110 -15.35 -2.83 4.33
CA GLU A 110 -16.38 -3.85 4.39
C GLU A 110 -16.65 -4.33 2.98
N GLU A 111 -16.30 -5.58 2.70
CA GLU A 111 -16.49 -6.16 1.37
C GLU A 111 -17.87 -6.79 1.25
N ARG A 112 -18.57 -6.50 0.17
CA ARG A 112 -19.80 -7.17 -0.23
C ARG A 112 -19.59 -7.72 -1.63
N ALA A 113 -19.95 -8.98 -1.83
CA ALA A 113 -19.81 -9.62 -3.13
C ALA A 113 -21.15 -10.20 -3.56
N THR A 114 -21.46 -10.12 -4.85
CA THR A 114 -22.65 -10.73 -5.44
C THR A 114 -22.22 -11.90 -6.30
N SER A 115 -22.74 -13.06 -6.00
CA SER A 115 -22.54 -14.25 -6.83
C SER A 115 -23.50 -14.21 -8.02
N SER A 116 -23.02 -14.55 -9.19
CA SER A 116 -23.82 -14.60 -10.41
C SER A 116 -23.96 -16.02 -10.91
#